data_077d0a9656df6912af0a028a71e07369
#
_entry.id   077d0a9656df6912af0a028a71e07369
#
_cell.length_a   1.000
_cell.length_b   1.000
_cell.length_c   1.000
_cell.angle_alpha   90.00
_cell.angle_beta   90.00
_cell.angle_gamma   90.00
#
_symmetry.space_group_name_H-M   'P 1'
#
loop_
_entity.id
_entity.type
_entity.pdbx_description
1 polymer ?
#
loop_
_entity_poly.entity_id
_entity_poly.type
_entity_poly.pdbx_seq_one_letter_code
_entity_poly.pdbx_strand_id
1 'polypeptide(L)'
;KHEEEISSIIVRSPANKIVQVGTNKNKKEYKISKNSEVYVTSDSAEVKKENNYESSKITTLIRNTVLKVLEIEDDWCKIFYGGQYGWIKTENLASIYSNPNYNINQENKNIIYSFDMELNKPSGLTLEQFQKILTDDKDINSIFRDNAEYYYYIEKEYNINGVFVAAIGIHESAWGKSNIAKNKKNLFGYRAYDSDPYNSASTFNTYAEGIDLIARVLTKYYLNPKGT
;
A
#
# COMPACT_ATOMS: atom_id res chain seq x y z
N LYS A 1 -75.72 16.08 13.47
CA LYS A 1 -74.59 15.28 13.99
C LYS A 1 -73.72 15.00 12.79
N HIS A 2 -72.55 15.64 12.72
CA HIS A 2 -71.50 15.34 11.76
C HIS A 2 -70.58 14.30 12.40
N GLU A 3 -70.45 13.16 11.76
CA GLU A 3 -69.36 12.19 12.07
C GLU A 3 -68.14 12.58 11.27
N GLU A 4 -67.05 12.87 11.96
CA GLU A 4 -65.74 13.06 11.34
C GLU A 4 -65.10 11.67 11.12
N GLU A 5 -64.82 11.37 9.86
CA GLU A 5 -64.08 10.20 9.45
C GLU A 5 -62.60 10.39 9.75
N ILE A 6 -62.08 9.66 10.77
CA ILE A 6 -60.66 9.63 11.09
C ILE A 6 -59.97 8.71 10.08
N SER A 7 -59.29 9.31 9.13
CA SER A 7 -58.46 8.53 8.19
C SER A 7 -57.29 7.84 8.91
N SER A 8 -57.30 6.52 8.95
CA SER A 8 -56.19 5.71 9.46
C SER A 8 -55.00 5.75 8.51
N ILE A 9 -53.89 6.32 8.97
CA ILE A 9 -52.62 6.26 8.26
C ILE A 9 -52.08 4.85 8.42
N ILE A 10 -52.08 4.08 7.34
CA ILE A 10 -51.42 2.77 7.30
C ILE A 10 -49.89 3.01 7.21
N VAL A 11 -49.22 2.95 8.36
CA VAL A 11 -47.76 2.92 8.40
C VAL A 11 -47.30 1.53 7.87
N ARG A 12 -46.87 1.46 6.62
CA ARG A 12 -46.25 0.26 6.11
C ARG A 12 -44.91 0.11 6.78
N SER A 13 -44.68 -1.02 7.46
CA SER A 13 -43.36 -1.43 7.90
C SER A 13 -42.39 -1.44 6.72
N PRO A 14 -41.14 -0.96 6.88
CA PRO A 14 -40.19 -0.98 5.80
C PRO A 14 -39.99 -2.44 5.33
N ALA A 15 -40.38 -2.71 4.08
CA ALA A 15 -40.09 -4.00 3.47
C ALA A 15 -38.59 -4.12 3.32
N ASN A 16 -38.01 -5.19 3.88
CA ASN A 16 -36.61 -5.52 3.63
C ASN A 16 -36.40 -5.59 2.13
N LYS A 17 -35.53 -4.69 1.61
CA LYS A 17 -35.18 -4.71 0.20
C LYS A 17 -34.37 -5.99 -0.03
N ILE A 18 -35.00 -7.02 -0.60
CA ILE A 18 -34.27 -8.20 -1.07
C ILE A 18 -33.49 -7.74 -2.29
N VAL A 19 -32.20 -7.49 -2.10
CA VAL A 19 -31.27 -7.32 -3.21
C VAL A 19 -30.97 -8.70 -3.75
N GLN A 20 -31.62 -9.07 -4.84
CA GLN A 20 -31.26 -10.25 -5.61
C GLN A 20 -29.88 -9.98 -6.23
N VAL A 21 -28.83 -10.49 -5.59
CA VAL A 21 -27.49 -10.52 -6.16
C VAL A 21 -27.55 -11.58 -7.26
N GLY A 22 -27.64 -11.14 -8.51
CA GLY A 22 -27.58 -12.02 -9.65
C GLY A 22 -26.27 -12.81 -9.61
N THR A 23 -26.37 -14.13 -9.49
CA THR A 23 -25.24 -15.03 -9.66
C THR A 23 -24.83 -15.00 -11.12
N ASN A 24 -23.89 -14.12 -11.45
CA ASN A 24 -23.32 -14.06 -12.78
C ASN A 24 -22.49 -15.34 -12.97
N LYS A 25 -22.98 -16.29 -13.75
CA LYS A 25 -22.32 -17.58 -14.03
C LYS A 25 -20.95 -17.44 -14.74
N ASN A 26 -20.54 -16.22 -15.05
CA ASN A 26 -19.25 -15.88 -15.67
C ASN A 26 -18.30 -15.14 -14.69
N LYS A 27 -18.46 -15.31 -13.37
CA LYS A 27 -17.52 -14.72 -12.42
C LYS A 27 -16.15 -15.37 -12.64
N LYS A 28 -15.22 -14.64 -13.25
CA LYS A 28 -13.82 -15.06 -13.36
C LYS A 28 -13.31 -15.32 -11.93
N GLU A 29 -12.96 -16.57 -11.66
CA GLU A 29 -12.34 -16.93 -10.39
C GLU A 29 -10.87 -16.51 -10.46
N TYR A 30 -10.51 -15.47 -9.71
CA TYR A 30 -9.14 -15.00 -9.63
C TYR A 30 -8.43 -15.74 -8.50
N LYS A 31 -7.52 -16.64 -8.87
CA LYS A 31 -6.72 -17.40 -7.90
C LYS A 31 -5.56 -16.54 -7.37
N ILE A 32 -5.27 -16.70 -6.07
CA ILE A 32 -4.06 -16.16 -5.47
C ILE A 32 -2.88 -17.00 -5.96
N SER A 33 -1.83 -16.35 -6.42
CA SER A 33 -0.60 -16.99 -6.90
C SER A 33 0.62 -16.17 -6.49
N LYS A 34 1.81 -16.77 -6.58
CA LYS A 34 3.07 -16.05 -6.40
C LYS A 34 3.12 -14.84 -7.34
N ASN A 35 3.56 -13.72 -6.81
CA ASN A 35 3.63 -12.41 -7.47
C ASN A 35 2.28 -11.76 -7.80
N SER A 36 1.15 -12.35 -7.41
CA SER A 36 -0.16 -11.68 -7.57
C SER A 36 -0.36 -10.60 -6.50
N GLU A 37 -1.14 -9.59 -6.87
CA GLU A 37 -1.63 -8.60 -5.93
C GLU A 37 -2.92 -9.10 -5.28
N VAL A 38 -3.00 -8.92 -3.98
CA VAL A 38 -4.13 -9.33 -3.14
C VAL A 38 -4.53 -8.18 -2.21
N TYR A 39 -5.73 -8.27 -1.66
CA TYR A 39 -6.15 -7.37 -0.59
C TYR A 39 -6.70 -8.15 0.60
N VAL A 40 -6.58 -7.57 1.78
CA VAL A 40 -7.12 -8.13 3.02
C VAL A 40 -8.64 -8.02 3.02
N THR A 41 -9.33 -9.14 3.22
CA THR A 41 -10.80 -9.24 3.21
C THR A 41 -11.43 -9.19 4.59
N SER A 42 -10.69 -9.59 5.63
CA SER A 42 -11.10 -9.54 7.03
C SER A 42 -10.90 -8.14 7.62
N ASP A 43 -11.66 -7.80 8.67
CA ASP A 43 -11.50 -6.50 9.36
C ASP A 43 -10.16 -6.40 10.08
N SER A 44 -9.56 -7.57 10.41
CA SER A 44 -8.30 -7.68 11.10
C SER A 44 -7.63 -9.00 10.69
N ALA A 45 -6.43 -8.94 10.15
CA ALA A 45 -5.62 -10.08 9.74
C ALA A 45 -4.25 -10.03 10.39
N GLU A 46 -3.86 -11.04 11.14
CA GLU A 46 -2.54 -11.11 11.76
C GLU A 46 -1.48 -11.52 10.75
N VAL A 47 -0.34 -10.83 10.79
CA VAL A 47 0.90 -11.21 10.12
C VAL A 47 1.82 -11.87 11.14
N LYS A 48 2.25 -13.07 10.86
CA LYS A 48 3.13 -13.89 11.69
C LYS A 48 4.57 -13.88 11.17
N LYS A 49 5.52 -14.14 12.04
CA LYS A 49 6.93 -14.26 11.67
C LYS A 49 7.20 -15.49 10.81
N GLU A 50 6.55 -16.61 11.13
CA GLU A 50 6.61 -17.87 10.41
C GLU A 50 5.20 -18.30 9.99
N ASN A 51 5.09 -19.23 9.06
CA ASN A 51 3.84 -19.75 8.49
C ASN A 51 3.12 -20.74 9.41
N ASN A 52 2.99 -20.43 10.69
CA ASN A 52 2.26 -21.24 11.66
C ASN A 52 1.57 -20.37 12.71
N TYR A 53 0.53 -20.94 13.37
CA TYR A 53 -0.28 -20.21 14.34
C TYR A 53 0.45 -19.86 15.64
N GLU A 54 1.44 -20.66 16.05
CA GLU A 54 2.21 -20.46 17.27
C GLU A 54 3.30 -19.39 17.11
N SER A 55 3.59 -19.01 15.88
CA SER A 55 4.59 -18.00 15.58
C SER A 55 4.18 -16.62 16.12
N SER A 56 5.17 -15.84 16.53
CA SER A 56 4.95 -14.49 17.04
C SER A 56 4.29 -13.61 15.99
N LYS A 57 3.35 -12.79 16.45
CA LYS A 57 2.72 -11.77 15.63
C LYS A 57 3.69 -10.62 15.37
N ILE A 58 3.80 -10.22 14.11
CA ILE A 58 4.55 -9.04 13.68
C ILE A 58 3.64 -7.81 13.76
N THR A 59 2.47 -7.90 13.09
CA THR A 59 1.51 -6.80 13.00
C THR A 59 0.12 -7.34 12.72
N THR A 60 -0.84 -6.44 12.64
CA THR A 60 -2.22 -6.71 12.22
C THR A 60 -2.56 -5.78 11.07
N LEU A 61 -3.11 -6.33 10.00
CA LEU A 61 -3.55 -5.59 8.82
C LEU A 61 -5.07 -5.44 8.83
N ILE A 62 -5.54 -4.31 8.35
CA ILE A 62 -6.96 -4.00 8.23
C ILE A 62 -7.51 -4.35 6.85
N ARG A 63 -8.82 -4.44 6.74
CA ARG A 63 -9.54 -4.65 5.48
C ARG A 63 -9.08 -3.67 4.39
N ASN A 64 -8.99 -4.16 3.16
CA ASN A 64 -8.55 -3.44 1.97
C ASN A 64 -7.05 -3.10 1.91
N THR A 65 -6.23 -3.50 2.89
CA THR A 65 -4.78 -3.42 2.76
C THR A 65 -4.34 -4.24 1.54
N VAL A 66 -3.67 -3.61 0.59
CA VAL A 66 -3.16 -4.25 -0.62
C VAL A 66 -1.76 -4.78 -0.38
N LEU A 67 -1.53 -6.02 -0.82
CA LEU A 67 -0.29 -6.75 -0.60
C LEU A 67 0.13 -7.46 -1.88
N LYS A 68 1.44 -7.74 -1.99
CA LYS A 68 1.98 -8.65 -3.01
C LYS A 68 2.34 -9.98 -2.37
N VAL A 69 1.90 -11.06 -2.98
CA VAL A 69 2.24 -12.43 -2.58
C VAL A 69 3.63 -12.77 -3.10
N LEU A 70 4.57 -12.99 -2.21
CA LEU A 70 5.95 -13.34 -2.55
C LEU A 70 6.15 -14.85 -2.67
N GLU A 71 5.44 -15.60 -1.84
CA GLU A 71 5.52 -17.05 -1.76
C GLU A 71 4.22 -17.61 -1.19
N ILE A 72 3.89 -18.85 -1.50
CA ILE A 72 2.74 -19.55 -0.92
C ILE A 72 3.24 -20.89 -0.42
N GLU A 73 3.00 -21.16 0.86
CA GLU A 73 3.24 -22.45 1.49
C GLU A 73 1.96 -22.86 2.21
N ASP A 74 1.40 -24.00 1.83
CA ASP A 74 0.11 -24.49 2.29
C ASP A 74 -0.99 -23.43 2.20
N ASP A 75 -1.52 -22.99 3.32
CA ASP A 75 -2.55 -21.96 3.41
C ASP A 75 -2.01 -20.61 3.92
N TRP A 76 -0.71 -20.37 3.78
CA TRP A 76 -0.04 -19.13 4.13
C TRP A 76 0.58 -18.46 2.91
N CYS A 77 0.45 -17.14 2.89
CA CYS A 77 1.13 -16.27 1.92
C CYS A 77 2.22 -15.48 2.62
N LYS A 78 3.44 -15.56 2.09
CA LYS A 78 4.54 -14.68 2.48
C LYS A 78 4.35 -13.33 1.82
N ILE A 79 4.46 -12.30 2.61
CA ILE A 79 4.32 -10.91 2.18
C ILE A 79 5.47 -10.08 2.75
N PHE A 80 5.65 -8.91 2.20
CA PHE A 80 6.50 -7.88 2.80
C PHE A 80 5.62 -6.70 3.21
N TYR A 81 5.75 -6.26 4.47
CA TYR A 81 4.96 -5.16 4.99
C TYR A 81 5.71 -4.46 6.13
N GLY A 82 5.68 -3.13 6.15
CA GLY A 82 6.31 -2.34 7.22
C GLY A 82 7.81 -2.58 7.38
N GLY A 83 8.54 -2.82 6.28
CA GLY A 83 9.99 -3.04 6.31
C GLY A 83 10.42 -4.46 6.65
N GLN A 84 9.51 -5.43 6.78
CA GLN A 84 9.85 -6.80 7.15
C GLN A 84 9.00 -7.85 6.43
N TYR A 85 9.53 -9.06 6.32
CA TYR A 85 8.80 -10.20 5.79
C TYR A 85 7.94 -10.82 6.88
N GLY A 86 6.77 -11.33 6.48
CA GLY A 86 5.88 -12.06 7.36
C GLY A 86 4.92 -12.95 6.58
N TRP A 87 4.11 -13.70 7.29
CA TRP A 87 3.17 -14.66 6.77
C TRP A 87 1.75 -14.33 7.19
N ILE A 88 0.84 -14.37 6.25
CA ILE A 88 -0.58 -14.12 6.46
C ILE A 88 -1.39 -15.30 5.90
N LYS A 89 -2.47 -15.67 6.57
CA LYS A 89 -3.37 -16.72 6.10
C LYS A 89 -4.05 -16.35 4.80
N THR A 90 -4.05 -17.30 3.85
CA THR A 90 -4.67 -17.13 2.53
C THR A 90 -6.17 -16.83 2.63
N GLU A 91 -6.86 -17.38 3.65
CA GLU A 91 -8.28 -17.12 3.89
C GLU A 91 -8.62 -15.64 4.17
N ASN A 92 -7.64 -14.86 4.64
CA ASN A 92 -7.78 -13.42 4.86
C ASN A 92 -7.54 -12.58 3.61
N LEU A 93 -7.26 -13.22 2.48
CA LEU A 93 -6.86 -12.56 1.25
C LEU A 93 -7.81 -12.88 0.10
N ALA A 94 -7.95 -11.93 -0.81
CA ALA A 94 -8.54 -12.17 -2.12
C ALA A 94 -7.71 -11.46 -3.20
N SER A 95 -7.81 -11.94 -4.43
CA SER A 95 -7.17 -11.26 -5.56
C SER A 95 -7.67 -9.84 -5.68
N ILE A 96 -6.78 -8.88 -5.95
CA ILE A 96 -7.14 -7.47 -6.15
C ILE A 96 -8.21 -7.30 -7.24
N TYR A 97 -8.19 -8.14 -8.26
CA TYR A 97 -9.18 -8.13 -9.34
C TYR A 97 -10.60 -8.57 -8.91
N SER A 98 -10.75 -9.17 -7.73
CA SER A 98 -12.05 -9.50 -7.14
C SER A 98 -12.59 -8.40 -6.24
N ASN A 99 -11.82 -7.35 -5.96
CA ASN A 99 -12.24 -6.23 -5.12
C ASN A 99 -13.26 -5.36 -5.88
N PRO A 100 -14.51 -5.19 -5.40
CA PRO A 100 -15.51 -4.37 -6.06
C PRO A 100 -15.13 -2.89 -6.17
N ASN A 101 -14.22 -2.43 -5.32
CA ASN A 101 -13.70 -1.06 -5.32
C ASN A 101 -12.44 -0.91 -6.18
N TYR A 102 -11.92 -2.02 -6.71
CA TYR A 102 -10.76 -1.99 -7.60
C TYR A 102 -11.18 -1.58 -9.00
N ASN A 103 -10.76 -0.40 -9.40
CA ASN A 103 -11.09 0.12 -10.71
C ASN A 103 -10.07 -0.36 -11.75
N ILE A 104 -10.40 -1.47 -12.45
CA ILE A 104 -9.58 -2.04 -13.54
C ILE A 104 -9.28 -1.01 -14.65
N ASN A 105 -10.10 0.04 -14.75
CA ASN A 105 -9.89 1.11 -15.73
C ASN A 105 -8.76 2.10 -15.37
N GLN A 106 -8.07 1.91 -14.24
CA GLN A 106 -6.89 2.72 -13.92
C GLN A 106 -5.66 2.36 -14.79
N GLU A 107 -5.64 1.20 -15.44
CA GLU A 107 -4.52 0.79 -16.30
C GLU A 107 -4.31 1.70 -17.53
N ASN A 108 -5.28 2.55 -17.86
CA ASN A 108 -5.22 3.42 -19.05
C ASN A 108 -5.45 4.91 -18.77
N LYS A 109 -5.41 5.37 -17.53
CA LYS A 109 -5.36 6.81 -17.29
C LYS A 109 -3.97 7.31 -17.66
N ASN A 110 -3.91 8.21 -18.65
CA ASN A 110 -2.74 9.06 -18.84
C ASN A 110 -2.53 9.87 -17.57
N ILE A 111 -1.66 9.38 -16.69
CA ILE A 111 -1.32 10.08 -15.46
C ILE A 111 -0.42 11.24 -15.87
N ILE A 112 -0.94 12.45 -15.75
CA ILE A 112 -0.19 13.67 -16.04
C ILE A 112 0.43 14.12 -14.73
N TYR A 113 1.76 14.01 -14.63
CA TYR A 113 2.51 14.61 -13.53
C TYR A 113 2.64 16.12 -13.78
N SER A 114 2.22 16.91 -12.82
CA SER A 114 2.33 18.37 -12.84
C SER A 114 2.83 18.89 -11.50
N PHE A 115 3.23 20.15 -11.45
CA PHE A 115 3.58 20.81 -10.20
C PHE A 115 2.41 20.93 -9.21
N ASP A 116 1.18 20.80 -9.71
CA ASP A 116 -0.05 20.93 -8.93
C ASP A 116 -0.59 19.57 -8.46
N MET A 117 0.16 18.46 -8.65
CA MET A 117 -0.33 17.15 -8.23
C MET A 117 -0.41 17.06 -6.71
N GLU A 118 -1.47 16.42 -6.22
CA GLU A 118 -1.67 16.22 -4.80
C GLU A 118 -0.73 15.14 -4.26
N LEU A 119 0.14 15.52 -3.34
CA LEU A 119 1.14 14.62 -2.74
C LEU A 119 0.57 13.73 -1.64
N ASN A 120 -0.58 14.07 -1.11
CA ASN A 120 -1.34 13.31 -0.11
C ASN A 120 -2.34 12.33 -0.75
N LYS A 121 -2.07 11.91 -1.98
CA LYS A 121 -2.83 10.89 -2.71
C LYS A 121 -1.88 9.95 -3.43
N PRO A 122 -2.25 8.67 -3.58
CA PRO A 122 -1.52 7.73 -4.42
C PRO A 122 -1.36 8.25 -5.85
N SER A 123 -0.23 7.93 -6.49
CA SER A 123 0.01 8.27 -7.90
C SER A 123 -0.98 7.63 -8.86
N GLY A 124 -1.57 6.51 -8.45
CA GLY A 124 -2.44 5.69 -9.28
C GLY A 124 -1.68 4.76 -10.25
N LEU A 125 -0.36 4.69 -10.15
CA LEU A 125 0.44 3.73 -10.91
C LEU A 125 0.22 2.30 -10.40
N THR A 126 0.36 1.34 -11.32
CA THR A 126 0.49 -0.08 -10.98
C THR A 126 1.92 -0.39 -10.50
N LEU A 127 2.12 -1.53 -9.85
CA LEU A 127 3.45 -1.98 -9.46
C LEU A 127 4.39 -2.12 -10.67
N GLU A 128 3.89 -2.64 -11.79
CA GLU A 128 4.68 -2.78 -13.02
C GLU A 128 5.12 -1.41 -13.56
N GLN A 129 4.24 -0.42 -13.51
CA GLN A 129 4.57 0.95 -13.88
C GLN A 129 5.61 1.55 -12.94
N PHE A 130 5.52 1.31 -11.61
CA PHE A 130 6.57 1.71 -10.68
C PHE A 130 7.92 1.07 -11.03
N GLN A 131 7.95 -0.23 -11.28
CA GLN A 131 9.17 -0.92 -11.68
C GLN A 131 9.77 -0.31 -12.95
N LYS A 132 8.91 0.00 -13.92
CA LYS A 132 9.35 0.60 -15.19
C LYS A 132 9.93 2.01 -15.01
N ILE A 133 9.27 2.90 -14.27
CA ILE A 133 9.75 4.29 -14.09
C ILE A 133 10.99 4.38 -13.19
N LEU A 134 11.20 3.39 -12.31
CA LEU A 134 12.38 3.31 -11.44
C LEU A 134 13.51 2.48 -12.04
N THR A 135 13.37 2.04 -13.30
CA THR A 135 14.44 1.41 -14.08
C THR A 135 15.11 2.49 -14.93
N ASP A 136 16.31 2.88 -14.54
CA ASP A 136 17.12 3.92 -15.20
C ASP A 136 18.59 3.52 -15.21
N ASP A 137 19.34 3.89 -16.23
CA ASP A 137 20.78 3.61 -16.35
C ASP A 137 21.61 4.29 -15.24
N LYS A 138 21.06 5.31 -14.58
CA LYS A 138 21.69 5.97 -13.43
C LYS A 138 21.61 5.14 -12.16
N ASP A 139 20.65 4.20 -12.06
CA ASP A 139 20.50 3.26 -10.95
C ASP A 139 21.44 2.05 -11.10
N ILE A 140 22.74 2.32 -11.16
CA ILE A 140 23.78 1.30 -11.41
C ILE A 140 23.78 0.13 -10.42
N ASN A 141 23.25 0.31 -9.23
CA ASN A 141 23.14 -0.73 -8.21
C ASN A 141 21.71 -1.30 -8.14
N SER A 142 20.84 -0.93 -9.04
CA SER A 142 19.44 -1.35 -9.10
C SER A 142 18.64 -1.10 -7.79
N ILE A 143 19.06 -0.12 -6.99
CA ILE A 143 18.50 0.13 -5.67
C ILE A 143 17.04 0.57 -5.80
N PHE A 144 16.74 1.48 -6.72
CA PHE A 144 15.38 1.98 -6.90
C PHE A 144 14.49 0.96 -7.62
N ARG A 145 15.02 0.33 -8.67
CA ARG A 145 14.30 -0.73 -9.37
C ARG A 145 13.93 -1.90 -8.44
N ASP A 146 14.91 -2.38 -7.67
CA ASP A 146 14.74 -3.56 -6.80
C ASP A 146 13.87 -3.26 -5.56
N ASN A 147 13.68 -1.98 -5.25
CA ASN A 147 12.81 -1.51 -4.17
C ASN A 147 11.53 -0.80 -4.66
N ALA A 148 11.21 -0.90 -5.95
CA ALA A 148 10.02 -0.25 -6.54
C ALA A 148 8.72 -0.65 -5.84
N GLU A 149 8.62 -1.90 -5.37
CA GLU A 149 7.45 -2.40 -4.65
C GLU A 149 7.20 -1.65 -3.33
N TYR A 150 8.25 -1.15 -2.67
CA TYR A 150 8.08 -0.43 -1.41
C TYR A 150 7.52 0.96 -1.63
N TYR A 151 7.90 1.65 -2.70
CA TYR A 151 7.29 2.91 -3.10
C TYR A 151 5.81 2.74 -3.47
N TYR A 152 5.47 1.63 -4.09
CA TYR A 152 4.08 1.27 -4.37
C TYR A 152 3.29 0.99 -3.08
N TYR A 153 3.86 0.26 -2.10
CA TYR A 153 3.18 -0.05 -0.86
C TYR A 153 2.93 1.15 0.03
N ILE A 154 3.87 2.07 0.15
CA ILE A 154 3.68 3.27 0.97
C ILE A 154 2.53 4.14 0.45
N GLU A 155 2.24 4.10 -0.85
CA GLU A 155 1.05 4.77 -1.40
C GLU A 155 -0.24 4.24 -0.78
N LYS A 156 -0.33 2.92 -0.66
CA LYS A 156 -1.52 2.25 -0.13
C LYS A 156 -1.63 2.38 1.38
N GLU A 157 -0.51 2.29 2.06
CA GLU A 157 -0.45 2.33 3.52
C GLU A 157 -0.67 3.73 4.08
N TYR A 158 -0.03 4.73 3.49
CA TYR A 158 0.00 6.09 4.04
C TYR A 158 -0.80 7.11 3.23
N ASN A 159 -1.45 6.68 2.14
CA ASN A 159 -2.17 7.56 1.21
C ASN A 159 -1.29 8.73 0.73
N ILE A 160 -0.06 8.43 0.36
CA ILE A 160 0.96 9.38 -0.11
C ILE A 160 1.34 9.07 -1.57
N ASN A 161 1.83 10.05 -2.30
CA ASN A 161 2.35 9.82 -3.65
C ASN A 161 3.73 9.14 -3.59
N GLY A 162 3.81 7.85 -3.93
CA GLY A 162 5.05 7.06 -3.88
C GLY A 162 6.08 7.49 -4.92
N VAL A 163 5.64 8.04 -6.06
CA VAL A 163 6.55 8.60 -7.08
C VAL A 163 7.27 9.81 -6.53
N PHE A 164 6.57 10.67 -5.79
CA PHE A 164 7.17 11.81 -5.11
C PHE A 164 8.20 11.36 -4.07
N VAL A 165 7.88 10.36 -3.25
CA VAL A 165 8.83 9.82 -2.26
C VAL A 165 10.06 9.23 -2.96
N ALA A 166 9.87 8.49 -4.06
CA ALA A 166 10.97 7.96 -4.84
C ALA A 166 11.85 9.08 -5.43
N ALA A 167 11.23 10.14 -5.94
CA ALA A 167 11.96 11.29 -6.50
C ALA A 167 12.83 12.00 -5.45
N ILE A 168 12.34 12.16 -4.21
CA ILE A 168 13.15 12.67 -3.09
C ILE A 168 14.34 11.73 -2.85
N GLY A 169 14.11 10.42 -2.70
CA GLY A 169 15.19 9.46 -2.48
C GLY A 169 16.25 9.46 -3.58
N ILE A 170 15.82 9.58 -4.85
CA ILE A 170 16.72 9.69 -6.01
C ILE A 170 17.58 10.95 -5.90
N HIS A 171 16.97 12.08 -5.60
CA HIS A 171 17.65 13.37 -5.50
C HIS A 171 18.67 13.38 -4.35
N GLU A 172 18.25 13.03 -3.15
CA GLU A 172 19.05 13.05 -1.93
C GLU A 172 20.21 12.04 -1.93
N SER A 173 20.02 10.90 -2.58
CA SER A 173 21.03 9.85 -2.62
C SER A 173 21.87 9.83 -3.90
N ALA A 174 21.58 10.72 -4.87
CA ALA A 174 22.15 10.64 -6.23
C ALA A 174 21.96 9.24 -6.85
N TRP A 175 20.72 8.75 -6.90
CA TRP A 175 20.40 7.40 -7.35
C TRP A 175 21.06 6.30 -6.49
N GLY A 176 21.07 6.48 -5.17
CA GLY A 176 21.65 5.51 -4.25
C GLY A 176 23.18 5.45 -4.27
N LYS A 177 23.87 6.41 -4.93
CA LYS A 177 25.33 6.41 -5.09
C LYS A 177 26.07 6.97 -3.90
N SER A 178 25.41 7.77 -3.05
CA SER A 178 26.05 8.37 -1.88
C SER A 178 26.54 7.30 -0.88
N ASN A 179 27.60 7.61 -0.12
CA ASN A 179 28.11 6.69 0.90
C ASN A 179 27.08 6.38 1.99
N ILE A 180 26.24 7.36 2.35
CA ILE A 180 25.15 7.18 3.31
C ILE A 180 24.12 6.21 2.75
N ALA A 181 23.72 6.36 1.49
CA ALA A 181 22.79 5.44 0.84
C ALA A 181 23.31 4.00 0.81
N LYS A 182 24.56 3.80 0.38
CA LYS A 182 25.18 2.46 0.23
C LYS A 182 25.41 1.77 1.57
N ASN A 183 26.08 2.45 2.49
CA ASN A 183 26.59 1.82 3.71
C ASN A 183 25.55 1.80 4.82
N LYS A 184 24.64 2.77 4.84
CA LYS A 184 23.61 2.92 5.87
C LYS A 184 22.19 2.66 5.36
N LYS A 185 22.03 2.32 4.06
CA LYS A 185 20.73 2.11 3.39
C LYS A 185 19.75 3.27 3.59
N ASN A 186 20.30 4.47 3.69
CA ASN A 186 19.58 5.70 3.97
C ASN A 186 19.56 6.57 2.69
N LEU A 187 18.47 6.44 1.93
CA LEU A 187 18.29 7.14 0.65
C LEU A 187 17.91 8.61 0.81
N PHE A 188 17.56 9.03 2.02
CA PHE A 188 16.96 10.35 2.27
C PHE A 188 17.85 11.26 3.11
N GLY A 189 19.06 10.84 3.46
CA GLY A 189 19.90 11.60 4.36
C GLY A 189 19.28 11.80 5.76
N TYR A 190 18.36 10.93 6.17
CA TYR A 190 17.66 11.11 7.43
C TYR A 190 18.62 11.17 8.62
N ARG A 191 18.56 12.26 9.40
CA ARG A 191 19.49 12.62 10.48
C ARG A 191 20.94 12.86 10.04
N ALA A 192 21.20 13.10 8.78
CA ALA A 192 22.51 13.55 8.34
C ALA A 192 22.68 15.06 8.66
N TYR A 193 23.24 15.37 9.81
CA TYR A 193 23.43 16.77 10.24
C TYR A 193 24.69 17.35 9.62
N ASP A 194 24.66 18.62 9.24
CA ASP A 194 25.74 19.32 8.54
C ASP A 194 27.11 19.27 9.26
N SER A 195 27.10 19.17 10.59
CA SER A 195 28.33 19.09 11.38
C SER A 195 29.11 17.78 11.17
N ASP A 196 28.41 16.68 10.91
CA ASP A 196 28.98 15.36 10.62
C ASP A 196 27.93 14.47 9.92
N PRO A 197 27.70 14.70 8.63
CA PRO A 197 26.59 14.07 7.92
C PRO A 197 26.66 12.54 7.92
N TYR A 198 27.87 11.99 7.75
CA TYR A 198 28.00 10.54 7.65
C TYR A 198 27.74 9.85 9.00
N ASN A 199 28.39 10.28 10.08
CA ASN A 199 28.26 9.60 11.37
C ASN A 199 26.88 9.83 12.01
N SER A 200 26.29 11.01 11.84
CA SER A 200 24.97 11.35 12.40
C SER A 200 23.81 10.67 11.65
N ALA A 201 23.97 10.37 10.35
CA ALA A 201 22.91 9.77 9.56
C ALA A 201 22.44 8.43 10.15
N SER A 202 21.12 8.22 10.17
CA SER A 202 20.52 6.96 10.61
C SER A 202 20.94 5.82 9.71
N THR A 203 21.12 4.64 10.32
CA THR A 203 21.40 3.38 9.62
C THR A 203 20.15 2.51 9.65
N PHE A 204 19.78 1.92 8.50
CA PHE A 204 18.67 1.01 8.36
C PHE A 204 19.17 -0.40 8.00
N ASN A 205 18.39 -1.43 8.35
CA ASN A 205 18.72 -2.81 7.96
C ASN A 205 18.41 -3.05 6.48
N THR A 206 17.38 -2.38 5.96
CA THR A 206 16.94 -2.45 4.56
C THR A 206 16.63 -1.04 4.03
N TYR A 207 16.61 -0.87 2.71
CA TYR A 207 16.13 0.36 2.08
C TYR A 207 14.65 0.59 2.37
N ALA A 208 13.88 -0.50 2.46
CA ALA A 208 12.45 -0.45 2.78
C ALA A 208 12.14 0.22 4.11
N GLU A 209 12.95 -0.04 5.18
CA GLU A 209 12.79 0.63 6.47
C GLU A 209 12.94 2.15 6.36
N GLY A 210 13.90 2.60 5.56
CA GLY A 210 14.12 4.03 5.30
C GLY A 210 12.96 4.65 4.51
N ILE A 211 12.47 3.95 3.48
CA ILE A 211 11.33 4.38 2.65
C ILE A 211 10.06 4.49 3.52
N ASP A 212 9.78 3.48 4.34
CA ASP A 212 8.65 3.46 5.27
C ASP A 212 8.72 4.61 6.28
N LEU A 213 9.89 4.81 6.91
CA LEU A 213 10.08 5.90 7.87
C LEU A 213 9.78 7.27 7.24
N ILE A 214 10.32 7.53 6.06
CA ILE A 214 10.13 8.82 5.39
C ILE A 214 8.68 9.01 4.96
N ALA A 215 8.00 7.97 4.46
CA ALA A 215 6.58 8.06 4.14
C ALA A 215 5.76 8.47 5.37
N ARG A 216 6.01 7.86 6.54
CA ARG A 216 5.36 8.23 7.81
C ARG A 216 5.68 9.66 8.26
N VAL A 217 6.94 10.07 8.14
CA VAL A 217 7.37 11.44 8.49
C VAL A 217 6.66 12.46 7.60
N LEU A 218 6.68 12.25 6.28
CA LEU A 218 6.02 13.15 5.34
C LEU A 218 4.51 13.22 5.57
N THR A 219 3.85 12.09 5.74
CA THR A 219 2.41 12.03 5.99
C THR A 219 2.03 12.73 7.29
N LYS A 220 2.80 12.49 8.37
CA LYS A 220 2.48 13.02 9.68
C LYS A 220 2.74 14.51 9.82
N TYR A 221 3.87 15.00 9.30
CA TYR A 221 4.36 16.33 9.61
C TYR A 221 4.24 17.33 8.45
N TYR A 222 4.17 16.86 7.20
CA TYR A 222 4.18 17.76 6.05
C TYR A 222 2.89 17.72 5.23
N LEU A 223 2.23 16.56 5.15
CA LEU A 223 1.03 16.37 4.33
C LEU A 223 -0.25 16.33 5.17
N ASN A 224 -0.15 16.46 6.48
CA ASN A 224 -1.31 16.51 7.38
C ASN A 224 -1.98 17.89 7.27
N PRO A 225 -3.27 17.97 6.88
CA PRO A 225 -4.00 19.25 6.76
C PRO A 225 -4.09 20.05 8.07
N LYS A 226 -3.93 19.37 9.21
CA LYS A 226 -3.98 20.02 10.53
C LYS A 226 -2.63 20.59 10.98
N GLY A 227 -1.57 20.37 10.19
CA GLY A 227 -0.24 20.80 10.53
C GLY A 227 0.30 20.18 11.83
N THR A 228 1.50 20.55 12.21
CA THR A 228 2.05 20.32 13.55
C THR A 228 1.80 21.55 14.41
#